data_969c9e12016d3e1355cdc277822c87ad
#
_entry.id   969c9e12016d3e1355cdc277822c87ad
#
_cell.length_a   1.000
_cell.length_b   1.000
_cell.length_c   1.000
_cell.angle_alpha   90.00
_cell.angle_beta   90.00
_cell.angle_gamma   90.00
#
_symmetry.space_group_name_H-M   'P 1'
#
loop_
_entity.id
_entity.type
_entity.pdbx_description
1 polymer ?
#
loop_
_entity_poly.entity_id
_entity_poly.type
_entity_poly.pdbx_seq_one_letter_code
_entity_poly.pdbx_strand_id
1 'polypeptide(L)'
;MKKKKRLIYLCIELVVFAAFISWHYIQLKIEEPLRAPLGQLVEADGHHMSVYSEGAGDKTLVFLSGSETTSPILDFKSLYSLLSDEYKIVVVERFGYGFSDVVDKPRDIASVLSDTRAALAAADISGPYVLCPHSLSGLETFYCAQLYPEEVEAIVGLDMAVP
;
A
#
# COMPACT_ATOMS: atom_id res chain seq x y z
N MET A 1 43.14 -41.34 -5.91
CA MET A 1 43.10 -40.00 -5.28
C MET A 1 42.15 -39.00 -5.96
N LYS A 2 42.18 -38.81 -7.28
CA LYS A 2 41.33 -37.82 -7.99
C LYS A 2 39.79 -38.05 -7.82
N LYS A 3 39.28 -39.30 -7.89
CA LYS A 3 37.86 -39.63 -7.72
C LYS A 3 37.36 -39.31 -6.29
N LYS A 4 38.15 -39.57 -5.25
CA LYS A 4 37.76 -39.29 -3.86
C LYS A 4 37.65 -37.79 -3.60
N LYS A 5 38.57 -36.98 -4.17
CA LYS A 5 38.48 -35.51 -4.08
C LYS A 5 37.23 -34.96 -4.80
N ARG A 6 36.90 -35.46 -6.01
CA ARG A 6 35.68 -35.05 -6.72
C ARG A 6 34.41 -35.37 -5.93
N LEU A 7 34.34 -36.54 -5.30
CA LEU A 7 33.21 -36.91 -4.47
C LEU A 7 33.05 -35.97 -3.24
N ILE A 8 34.17 -35.60 -2.60
CA ILE A 8 34.14 -34.64 -1.48
C ILE A 8 33.62 -33.28 -1.93
N TYR A 9 34.08 -32.76 -3.07
CA TYR A 9 33.61 -31.48 -3.60
C TYR A 9 32.09 -31.55 -3.91
N LEU A 10 31.62 -32.63 -4.55
CA LEU A 10 30.20 -32.82 -4.81
C LEU A 10 29.37 -32.86 -3.52
N CYS A 11 29.86 -33.52 -2.48
CA CYS A 11 29.17 -33.52 -1.19
C CYS A 11 29.12 -32.14 -0.56
N ILE A 12 30.18 -31.35 -0.67
CA ILE A 12 30.22 -29.97 -0.16
C ILE A 12 29.22 -29.11 -0.92
N GLU A 13 29.17 -29.19 -2.25
CA GLU A 13 28.22 -28.45 -3.07
C GLU A 13 26.77 -28.80 -2.69
N LEU A 14 26.46 -30.08 -2.52
CA LEU A 14 25.13 -30.52 -2.09
C LEU A 14 24.74 -30.00 -0.70
N VAL A 15 25.67 -30.00 0.23
CA VAL A 15 25.42 -29.46 1.59
C VAL A 15 25.18 -27.96 1.53
N VAL A 16 25.98 -27.21 0.77
CA VAL A 16 25.81 -25.76 0.59
C VAL A 16 24.46 -25.48 -0.06
N PHE A 17 24.08 -26.22 -1.11
CA PHE A 17 22.80 -26.06 -1.78
C PHE A 17 21.63 -26.36 -0.84
N ALA A 18 21.71 -27.44 -0.06
CA ALA A 18 20.69 -27.78 0.94
C ALA A 18 20.58 -26.69 2.03
N ALA A 19 21.69 -26.10 2.44
CA ALA A 19 21.68 -24.99 3.39
C ALA A 19 21.00 -23.75 2.82
N PHE A 20 21.22 -23.41 1.54
CA PHE A 20 20.53 -22.31 0.86
C PHE A 20 19.03 -22.54 0.75
N ILE A 21 18.61 -23.76 0.38
CA ILE A 21 17.19 -24.12 0.32
C ILE A 21 16.56 -24.01 1.71
N SER A 22 17.22 -24.55 2.74
CA SER A 22 16.70 -24.49 4.11
C SER A 22 16.60 -23.06 4.61
N TRP A 23 17.59 -22.23 4.34
CA TRP A 23 17.56 -20.79 4.64
C TRP A 23 16.39 -20.09 3.95
N HIS A 24 16.17 -20.36 2.66
CA HIS A 24 15.04 -19.80 1.91
C HIS A 24 13.69 -20.17 2.55
N TYR A 25 13.48 -21.43 2.91
CA TYR A 25 12.25 -21.85 3.58
C TYR A 25 12.07 -21.23 4.97
N ILE A 26 13.15 -21.04 5.72
CA ILE A 26 13.12 -20.34 7.01
C ILE A 26 12.69 -18.88 6.80
N GLN A 27 13.27 -18.18 5.82
CA GLN A 27 12.90 -16.81 5.51
C GLN A 27 11.44 -16.69 5.08
N LEU A 28 10.95 -17.60 4.23
CA LEU A 28 9.54 -17.61 3.84
C LEU A 28 8.58 -17.72 5.03
N LYS A 29 8.96 -18.47 6.08
CA LYS A 29 8.15 -18.57 7.32
C LYS A 29 8.26 -17.33 8.19
N ILE A 30 9.43 -16.71 8.27
CA ILE A 30 9.63 -15.45 8.99
C ILE A 30 8.82 -14.33 8.34
N GLU A 31 8.72 -14.33 7.00
CA GLU A 31 8.01 -13.34 6.22
C GLU A 31 6.49 -13.63 6.11
N GLU A 32 6.02 -14.78 6.57
CA GLU A 32 4.59 -15.15 6.50
C GLU A 32 3.65 -14.08 7.08
N PRO A 33 3.96 -13.41 8.22
CA PRO A 33 3.14 -12.32 8.73
C PRO A 33 3.03 -11.12 7.78
N LEU A 34 4.01 -10.92 6.90
CA LEU A 34 4.01 -9.85 5.90
C LEU A 34 3.12 -10.16 4.69
N ARG A 35 2.55 -11.36 4.61
CA ARG A 35 1.64 -11.80 3.54
C ARG A 35 0.17 -11.53 3.86
N ALA A 36 -0.12 -11.12 5.08
CA ALA A 36 -1.46 -10.69 5.47
C ALA A 36 -1.61 -9.18 5.24
N PRO A 37 -2.77 -8.72 4.74
CA PRO A 37 -3.02 -7.30 4.62
C PRO A 37 -2.95 -6.63 6.00
N LEU A 38 -2.28 -5.48 6.07
CA LEU A 38 -2.22 -4.65 7.28
C LEU A 38 -3.52 -3.87 7.49
N GLY A 39 -4.22 -3.58 6.40
CA GLY A 39 -5.54 -2.93 6.38
C GLY A 39 -6.67 -3.94 6.20
N GLN A 40 -7.89 -3.43 6.18
CA GLN A 40 -9.06 -4.22 5.77
C GLN A 40 -9.13 -4.29 4.25
N LEU A 41 -9.56 -5.43 3.73
CA LEU A 41 -9.94 -5.57 2.33
C LEU A 41 -11.42 -5.20 2.19
N VAL A 42 -11.71 -4.16 1.43
CA VAL A 42 -13.07 -3.69 1.14
C VAL A 42 -13.42 -3.93 -0.32
N GLU A 43 -14.70 -4.16 -0.60
CA GLU A 43 -15.17 -4.32 -1.97
C GLU A 43 -15.37 -2.94 -2.63
N ALA A 44 -14.71 -2.74 -3.76
CA ALA A 44 -14.87 -1.57 -4.60
C ALA A 44 -14.97 -2.04 -6.06
N ASP A 45 -16.07 -1.75 -6.73
CA ASP A 45 -16.32 -2.11 -8.13
C ASP A 45 -16.13 -3.61 -8.43
N GLY A 46 -16.59 -4.49 -7.53
CA GLY A 46 -16.49 -5.95 -7.66
C GLY A 46 -15.09 -6.55 -7.43
N HIS A 47 -14.15 -5.76 -6.94
CA HIS A 47 -12.79 -6.13 -6.61
C HIS A 47 -12.44 -5.69 -5.18
N HIS A 48 -11.35 -6.20 -4.61
CA HIS A 48 -10.91 -5.84 -3.27
C HIS A 48 -9.84 -4.76 -3.30
N MET A 49 -10.05 -3.73 -2.48
CA MET A 49 -9.03 -2.71 -2.18
C MET A 49 -8.64 -2.78 -0.71
N SER A 50 -7.36 -2.60 -0.45
CA SER A 50 -6.81 -2.54 0.91
C SER A 50 -6.88 -1.10 1.42
N VAL A 51 -7.53 -0.94 2.57
CA VAL A 51 -7.66 0.34 3.28
C VAL A 51 -7.16 0.15 4.71
N TYR A 52 -6.09 0.84 5.05
CA TYR A 52 -5.56 0.85 6.41
C TYR A 52 -6.11 2.06 7.17
N SER A 53 -6.44 1.87 8.44
CA SER A 53 -6.77 2.98 9.31
C SER A 53 -6.22 2.76 10.72
N GLU A 54 -5.75 3.85 11.34
CA GLU A 54 -5.35 3.90 12.76
C GLU A 54 -5.64 5.28 13.34
N GLY A 55 -5.59 5.39 14.68
CA GLY A 55 -5.91 6.61 15.38
C GLY A 55 -7.41 6.88 15.45
N ALA A 56 -7.79 7.88 16.24
CA ALA A 56 -9.20 8.21 16.54
C ALA A 56 -9.44 9.73 16.67
N GLY A 57 -8.60 10.56 16.06
CA GLY A 57 -8.77 12.01 16.05
C GLY A 57 -9.98 12.45 15.22
N ASP A 58 -10.44 13.67 15.47
CA ASP A 58 -11.62 14.25 14.80
C ASP A 58 -11.38 14.52 13.31
N LYS A 59 -10.13 14.71 12.90
CA LYS A 59 -9.75 14.95 11.50
C LYS A 59 -9.17 13.69 10.88
N THR A 60 -9.65 13.37 9.69
CA THR A 60 -9.20 12.20 8.92
C THR A 60 -8.17 12.62 7.87
N LEU A 61 -6.93 12.14 8.02
CA LEU A 61 -5.86 12.30 7.06
C LEU A 61 -5.85 11.10 6.11
N VAL A 62 -6.10 11.33 4.82
CA VAL A 62 -6.09 10.29 3.79
C VAL A 62 -4.81 10.38 2.97
N PHE A 63 -3.92 9.41 3.14
CA PHE A 63 -2.65 9.33 2.39
C PHE A 63 -2.87 8.63 1.06
N LEU A 64 -2.46 9.30 0.00
CA LEU A 64 -2.59 8.85 -1.38
C LEU A 64 -1.20 8.74 -2.01
N SER A 65 -0.84 7.54 -2.43
CA SER A 65 0.48 7.27 -3.01
C SER A 65 0.62 7.77 -4.45
N GLY A 66 1.86 8.03 -4.83
CA GLY A 66 2.24 8.26 -6.23
C GLY A 66 2.17 7.00 -7.08
N SER A 67 2.80 7.05 -8.25
CA SER A 67 3.01 5.88 -9.11
C SER A 67 4.15 4.99 -8.58
N GLU A 68 4.11 3.70 -8.96
CA GLU A 68 5.18 2.71 -8.70
C GLU A 68 5.46 2.42 -7.21
N THR A 69 4.53 2.74 -6.33
CA THR A 69 4.60 2.44 -4.90
C THR A 69 4.18 0.99 -4.65
N THR A 70 5.04 0.16 -4.07
CA THR A 70 4.74 -1.26 -3.83
C THR A 70 3.74 -1.44 -2.69
N SER A 71 3.93 -0.73 -1.57
CA SER A 71 3.01 -0.77 -0.41
C SER A 71 2.90 0.62 0.22
N PRO A 72 1.88 1.39 -0.14
CA PRO A 72 1.60 2.71 0.43
C PRO A 72 1.55 2.71 1.96
N ILE A 73 0.97 1.68 2.56
CA ILE A 73 0.86 1.56 4.02
C ILE A 73 2.25 1.57 4.67
N LEU A 74 3.22 0.85 4.09
CA LEU A 74 4.58 0.79 4.64
C LEU A 74 5.37 2.05 4.32
N ASP A 75 5.20 2.63 3.14
CA ASP A 75 5.94 3.82 2.71
C ASP A 75 5.62 5.05 3.57
N PHE A 76 4.35 5.24 3.94
CA PHE A 76 3.94 6.35 4.80
C PHE A 76 4.07 6.06 6.30
N LYS A 77 4.40 4.84 6.70
CA LYS A 77 4.36 4.42 8.11
C LYS A 77 5.17 5.30 9.04
N SER A 78 6.38 5.67 8.66
CA SER A 78 7.25 6.51 9.49
C SER A 78 6.67 7.92 9.73
N LEU A 79 5.84 8.42 8.80
CA LEU A 79 5.19 9.71 8.92
C LEU A 79 3.89 9.60 9.71
N TYR A 80 2.97 8.73 9.28
CA TYR A 80 1.65 8.70 9.91
C TYR A 80 1.68 8.18 11.35
N SER A 81 2.63 7.31 11.72
CA SER A 81 2.78 6.86 13.12
C SER A 81 3.13 7.99 14.10
N LEU A 82 3.61 9.12 13.62
CA LEU A 82 3.84 10.32 14.44
C LEU A 82 2.58 11.18 14.60
N LEU A 83 1.54 10.89 13.83
CA LEU A 83 0.32 11.68 13.73
C LEU A 83 -0.90 10.94 14.28
N SER A 84 -0.82 9.62 14.45
CA SER A 84 -1.95 8.78 14.81
C SER A 84 -2.50 9.02 16.23
N ASP A 85 -1.73 9.66 17.11
CA ASP A 85 -2.22 10.08 18.42
C ASP A 85 -3.22 11.25 18.36
N GLU A 86 -3.14 12.08 17.31
CA GLU A 86 -3.95 13.30 17.18
C GLU A 86 -4.98 13.21 16.04
N TYR A 87 -4.73 12.37 15.04
CA TYR A 87 -5.52 12.28 13.82
C TYR A 87 -5.99 10.84 13.57
N LYS A 88 -7.13 10.72 12.86
CA LYS A 88 -7.49 9.47 12.22
C LYS A 88 -6.70 9.35 10.93
N ILE A 89 -5.84 8.36 10.85
CA ILE A 89 -5.01 8.06 9.68
C ILE A 89 -5.74 7.08 8.78
N VAL A 90 -5.71 7.32 7.49
CA VAL A 90 -6.21 6.41 6.46
C VAL A 90 -5.18 6.33 5.34
N VAL A 91 -4.84 5.12 4.92
CA VAL A 91 -3.99 4.87 3.75
C VAL A 91 -4.74 3.96 2.78
N VAL A 92 -4.95 4.42 1.56
CA VAL A 92 -5.61 3.63 0.51
C VAL A 92 -4.55 3.04 -0.40
N GLU A 93 -4.54 1.71 -0.51
CA GLU A 93 -3.74 1.00 -1.51
C GLU A 93 -4.61 0.88 -2.78
N ARG A 94 -4.26 1.61 -3.82
CA ARG A 94 -5.00 1.58 -5.09
C ARG A 94 -4.95 0.19 -5.71
N PHE A 95 -5.83 -0.10 -6.64
CA PHE A 95 -5.72 -1.32 -7.45
C PHE A 95 -4.32 -1.48 -8.06
N GLY A 96 -3.74 -2.67 -7.89
CA GLY A 96 -2.37 -3.00 -8.29
C GLY A 96 -1.28 -2.62 -7.29
N TYR A 97 -1.64 -2.05 -6.12
CA TYR A 97 -0.71 -1.74 -5.04
C TYR A 97 -1.00 -2.56 -3.79
N GLY A 98 0.05 -2.90 -3.04
CA GLY A 98 -0.05 -3.61 -1.78
C GLY A 98 -0.87 -4.89 -1.89
N PHE A 99 -1.92 -4.96 -1.10
CA PHE A 99 -2.83 -6.12 -1.06
C PHE A 99 -4.12 -5.91 -1.86
N SER A 100 -4.24 -4.81 -2.61
CA SER A 100 -5.37 -4.60 -3.50
C SER A 100 -5.28 -5.46 -4.75
N ASP A 101 -6.44 -5.84 -5.28
CA ASP A 101 -6.53 -6.63 -6.51
C ASP A 101 -5.84 -5.94 -7.70
N VAL A 102 -5.32 -6.75 -8.61
CA VAL A 102 -4.87 -6.28 -9.92
C VAL A 102 -6.04 -6.33 -10.89
N VAL A 103 -6.37 -5.20 -11.49
CA VAL A 103 -7.53 -5.07 -12.38
C VAL A 103 -7.10 -4.66 -13.79
N ASP A 104 -7.82 -5.16 -14.79
CA ASP A 104 -7.68 -4.78 -16.20
C ASP A 104 -8.79 -3.78 -16.57
N LYS A 105 -8.60 -2.52 -16.14
CA LYS A 105 -9.51 -1.41 -16.45
C LYS A 105 -8.74 -0.10 -16.63
N PRO A 106 -9.37 0.94 -17.24
CA PRO A 106 -8.75 2.25 -17.37
C PRO A 106 -8.24 2.78 -16.03
N ARG A 107 -7.05 3.41 -16.07
CA ARG A 107 -6.39 4.01 -14.90
C ARG A 107 -6.22 5.52 -15.07
N ASP A 108 -7.20 6.17 -15.73
CA ASP A 108 -7.29 7.62 -15.76
C ASP A 108 -7.67 8.20 -14.38
N ILE A 109 -7.46 9.49 -14.23
CA ILE A 109 -7.67 10.18 -12.94
C ILE A 109 -9.08 10.00 -12.41
N ALA A 110 -10.09 10.05 -13.28
CA ALA A 110 -11.48 9.91 -12.88
C ALA A 110 -11.79 8.50 -12.35
N SER A 111 -11.28 7.46 -13.03
CA SER A 111 -11.43 6.07 -12.62
C SER A 111 -10.74 5.80 -11.28
N VAL A 112 -9.49 6.28 -11.12
CA VAL A 112 -8.73 6.12 -9.87
C VAL A 112 -9.42 6.84 -8.71
N LEU A 113 -9.92 8.05 -8.91
CA LEU A 113 -10.67 8.78 -7.89
C LEU A 113 -11.97 8.06 -7.52
N SER A 114 -12.71 7.55 -8.50
CA SER A 114 -13.94 6.77 -8.26
C SER A 114 -13.68 5.55 -7.39
N ASP A 115 -12.60 4.80 -7.71
CA ASP A 115 -12.18 3.62 -6.95
C ASP A 115 -11.80 3.98 -5.51
N THR A 116 -11.00 5.04 -5.34
CA THR A 116 -10.56 5.53 -4.02
C THR A 116 -11.77 5.91 -3.16
N ARG A 117 -12.73 6.66 -3.72
CA ARG A 117 -13.95 7.06 -3.01
C ARG A 117 -14.85 5.87 -2.66
N ALA A 118 -14.98 4.90 -3.58
CA ALA A 118 -15.72 3.67 -3.31
C ALA A 118 -15.08 2.86 -2.17
N ALA A 119 -13.75 2.75 -2.14
CA ALA A 119 -13.03 2.06 -1.08
C ALA A 119 -13.18 2.76 0.28
N LEU A 120 -13.10 4.09 0.32
CA LEU A 120 -13.33 4.86 1.55
C LEU A 120 -14.75 4.65 2.08
N ALA A 121 -15.75 4.72 1.21
CA ALA A 121 -17.16 4.49 1.58
C ALA A 121 -17.38 3.05 2.08
N ALA A 122 -16.81 2.05 1.41
CA ALA A 122 -16.91 0.64 1.82
C ALA A 122 -16.16 0.35 3.13
N ALA A 123 -15.20 1.19 3.51
CA ALA A 123 -14.48 1.15 4.78
C ALA A 123 -15.18 1.92 5.91
N ASP A 124 -16.39 2.45 5.70
CA ASP A 124 -17.10 3.34 6.63
C ASP A 124 -16.30 4.60 7.01
N ILE A 125 -15.53 5.14 6.06
CA ILE A 125 -14.74 6.35 6.23
C ILE A 125 -15.39 7.46 5.42
N SER A 126 -15.89 8.48 6.13
CA SER A 126 -16.59 9.64 5.54
C SER A 126 -15.75 10.92 5.71
N GLY A 127 -15.91 11.84 4.73
CA GLY A 127 -15.31 13.18 4.79
C GLY A 127 -16.01 14.14 5.75
N PRO A 128 -15.56 15.38 5.81
CA PRO A 128 -14.50 15.91 4.96
C PRO A 128 -13.11 15.41 5.36
N TYR A 129 -12.22 15.25 4.37
CA TYR A 129 -10.86 14.71 4.53
C TYR A 129 -9.80 15.79 4.46
N VAL A 130 -8.71 15.60 5.19
CA VAL A 130 -7.42 16.21 4.86
C VAL A 130 -6.69 15.24 3.92
N LEU A 131 -6.62 15.58 2.63
CA LEU A 131 -5.97 14.75 1.64
C LEU A 131 -4.45 14.97 1.67
N CYS A 132 -3.68 13.90 1.78
CA CYS A 132 -2.21 13.90 1.86
C CYS A 132 -1.61 13.21 0.62
N PRO A 133 -1.66 13.86 -0.56
CA PRO A 133 -1.15 13.28 -1.79
C PRO A 133 0.38 13.30 -1.85
N HIS A 134 0.95 12.21 -2.37
CA HIS A 134 2.35 12.13 -2.76
C HIS A 134 2.47 12.02 -4.28
N SER A 135 3.40 12.79 -4.86
CA SER A 135 3.74 12.70 -6.29
C SER A 135 2.50 12.80 -7.19
N LEU A 136 2.27 11.84 -8.09
CA LEU A 136 1.20 11.85 -9.10
C LEU A 136 -0.21 11.94 -8.50
N SER A 137 -0.43 11.51 -7.25
CA SER A 137 -1.74 11.62 -6.60
C SER A 137 -2.19 13.06 -6.34
N GLY A 138 -1.30 14.03 -6.49
CA GLY A 138 -1.68 15.44 -6.49
C GLY A 138 -2.74 15.77 -7.55
N LEU A 139 -2.63 15.21 -8.76
CA LEU A 139 -3.61 15.42 -9.82
C LEU A 139 -4.99 14.87 -9.48
N GLU A 140 -5.04 13.66 -8.89
CA GLU A 140 -6.28 13.04 -8.39
C GLU A 140 -6.90 13.90 -7.29
N THR A 141 -6.07 14.41 -6.38
CA THR A 141 -6.51 15.24 -5.26
C THR A 141 -7.12 16.56 -5.72
N PHE A 142 -6.50 17.25 -6.67
CA PHE A 142 -7.08 18.47 -7.26
C PHE A 142 -8.38 18.18 -8.01
N TYR A 143 -8.45 17.04 -8.71
CA TYR A 143 -9.68 16.63 -9.39
C TYR A 143 -10.79 16.31 -8.38
N CYS A 144 -10.46 15.66 -7.26
CA CYS A 144 -11.39 15.45 -6.14
C CYS A 144 -11.91 16.77 -5.58
N ALA A 145 -11.02 17.72 -5.26
CA ALA A 145 -11.39 19.02 -4.71
C ALA A 145 -12.24 19.87 -5.66
N GLN A 146 -12.09 19.67 -6.97
CA GLN A 146 -12.92 20.34 -7.98
C GLN A 146 -14.31 19.74 -8.07
N LEU A 147 -14.46 18.42 -8.02
CA LEU A 147 -15.74 17.73 -8.22
C LEU A 147 -16.53 17.55 -6.91
N TYR A 148 -15.84 17.41 -5.79
CA TYR A 148 -16.41 17.09 -4.47
C TYR A 148 -15.80 18.01 -3.38
N PRO A 149 -15.95 19.34 -3.51
CA PRO A 149 -15.34 20.29 -2.58
C PRO A 149 -15.80 20.08 -1.13
N GLU A 150 -17.00 19.57 -0.92
CA GLU A 150 -17.55 19.26 0.40
C GLU A 150 -16.88 18.05 1.08
N GLU A 151 -16.19 17.19 0.31
CA GLU A 151 -15.45 16.05 0.85
C GLU A 151 -14.00 16.41 1.23
N VAL A 152 -13.53 17.62 0.89
CA VAL A 152 -12.13 18.03 1.08
C VAL A 152 -12.02 19.20 2.05
N GLU A 153 -11.53 18.94 3.26
CA GLU A 153 -11.25 19.99 4.24
C GLU A 153 -9.97 20.76 3.92
N ALA A 154 -8.91 20.03 3.55
CA ALA A 154 -7.60 20.58 3.23
C ALA A 154 -6.78 19.61 2.37
N ILE A 155 -5.71 20.14 1.77
CA ILE A 155 -4.71 19.36 1.04
C ILE A 155 -3.33 19.64 1.64
N VAL A 156 -2.64 18.57 2.05
CA VAL A 156 -1.25 18.63 2.54
C VAL A 156 -0.37 17.86 1.55
N GLY A 157 0.24 18.56 0.63
CA GLY A 157 1.07 17.97 -0.44
C GLY A 157 2.39 17.41 0.08
N LEU A 158 2.65 16.15 -0.21
CA LEU A 158 3.91 15.46 0.08
C LEU A 158 4.69 15.34 -1.23
N ASP A 159 5.40 16.40 -1.62
CA ASP A 159 6.10 16.49 -2.92
C ASP A 159 5.18 16.09 -4.09
N MET A 160 3.97 16.63 -4.08
CA MET A 160 2.91 16.28 -5.02
C MET A 160 3.07 16.98 -6.37
N ALA A 161 2.63 16.31 -7.44
CA ALA A 161 2.44 16.94 -8.74
C ALA A 161 1.28 17.96 -8.67
N VAL A 162 1.48 19.10 -9.30
CA VAL A 162 0.46 20.15 -9.50
C VAL A 162 0.13 20.27 -10.98
N PRO A 163 -1.12 20.65 -11.34
CA PRO A 163 -1.52 20.88 -12.74
C PRO A 163 -0.74 22.00 -13.42
#